data_cac846d2b9d43d39188bf0f83602650c
#
_entry.id   cac846d2b9d43d39188bf0f83602650c
#
_cell.length_a   1.000
_cell.length_b   1.000
_cell.length_c   1.000
_cell.angle_alpha   90.00
_cell.angle_beta   90.00
_cell.angle_gamma   90.00
#
_symmetry.space_group_name_H-M   'P 1'
#
loop_
_entity.id
_entity.type
_entity.pdbx_description
1 polymer ?
#
loop_
_entity_poly.entity_id
_entity_poly.type
_entity_poly.pdbx_seq_one_letter_code
_entity_poly.pdbx_strand_id
1 'polypeptide(L)'
;VVIHADLEEAICEGLDKLGILNSGYRPKVTFHSSSLNEIYLAKLPDHSFGVKVISNKEMAETEKESLEQLYRIGVRVPECYGTVQTGNFWLLVMDYIESGSVPTAREDLIRSLKLLYRKDSNSWGWKRNNFIGTLSQKNQWYSSFEKFFWESRLSIQLNLALSRKLITTKDAENVKEVFQKFTEEWSLNQSNPRLIHGDLWSGNILTGKNGHSYLIDPSISFSHPEQDLAMLNLFGSSLNLEEMQRILSHSGIENPEHFKDRIPFWQMYPILVHINLFGPSYLSSLRQILRYYGKS
;
A
#
# COMPACT_ATOMS: atom_id res chain seq x y z
N VAL A 1 20.05 2.95 18.43
CA VAL A 1 20.71 2.51 17.19
C VAL A 1 21.71 3.60 16.81
N VAL A 2 22.99 3.25 16.68
CA VAL A 2 24.02 4.19 16.21
C VAL A 2 23.91 4.22 14.70
N ILE A 3 23.67 5.41 14.13
CA ILE A 3 23.65 5.59 12.68
C ILE A 3 25.10 5.44 12.20
N HIS A 4 25.31 4.69 11.12
CA HIS A 4 26.62 4.64 10.47
C HIS A 4 26.95 6.02 9.91
N ALA A 5 28.13 6.55 10.18
CA ALA A 5 28.58 7.87 9.73
C ALA A 5 28.38 8.10 8.23
N ASP A 6 28.62 7.06 7.43
CA ASP A 6 28.45 7.09 5.97
C ASP A 6 27.00 7.36 5.54
N LEU A 7 26.01 6.84 6.30
CA LEU A 7 24.60 7.05 5.99
C LEU A 7 24.12 8.44 6.42
N GLU A 8 24.58 8.93 7.57
CA GLU A 8 24.28 10.30 7.98
C GLU A 8 24.83 11.31 6.96
N GLU A 9 26.03 11.08 6.46
CA GLU A 9 26.63 11.93 5.42
C GLU A 9 25.86 11.81 4.11
N ALA A 10 25.47 10.61 3.69
CA ALA A 10 24.65 10.37 2.52
C ALA A 10 23.29 11.08 2.61
N ILE A 11 22.64 11.09 3.78
CA ILE A 11 21.38 11.82 3.99
C ILE A 11 21.60 13.33 3.87
N CYS A 12 22.66 13.89 4.48
CA CYS A 12 22.98 15.30 4.36
C CYS A 12 23.26 15.70 2.90
N GLU A 13 24.07 14.92 2.19
CA GLU A 13 24.36 15.12 0.75
C GLU A 13 23.07 15.05 -0.09
N GLY A 14 22.17 14.11 0.22
CA GLY A 14 20.89 13.95 -0.47
C GLY A 14 19.97 15.16 -0.29
N LEU A 15 19.87 15.68 0.92
CA LEU A 15 19.10 16.90 1.20
C LEU A 15 19.69 18.13 0.50
N ASP A 16 21.01 18.24 0.42
CA ASP A 16 21.69 19.31 -0.30
C ASP A 16 21.43 19.23 -1.82
N LYS A 17 21.59 18.05 -2.42
CA LYS A 17 21.29 17.80 -3.84
C LYS A 17 19.84 18.12 -4.23
N LEU A 18 18.90 17.95 -3.30
CA LEU A 18 17.49 18.33 -3.52
C LEU A 18 17.22 19.82 -3.26
N GLY A 19 18.26 20.61 -2.92
CA GLY A 19 18.12 22.05 -2.64
C GLY A 19 17.38 22.36 -1.33
N ILE A 20 17.31 21.40 -0.43
CA ILE A 20 16.61 21.53 0.86
C ILE A 20 17.49 22.22 1.90
N LEU A 21 18.80 21.97 1.85
CA LEU A 21 19.74 22.58 2.78
C LEU A 21 20.16 23.98 2.31
N ASN A 22 20.02 24.96 3.20
CA ASN A 22 20.68 26.24 3.02
C ASN A 22 22.17 26.10 3.39
N SER A 23 23.05 26.79 2.64
CA SER A 23 24.50 26.72 2.81
C SER A 23 24.92 26.89 4.29
N GLY A 24 25.60 25.87 4.84
CA GLY A 24 26.21 25.91 6.16
C GLY A 24 25.41 25.28 7.31
N TYR A 25 24.20 24.76 7.05
CA TYR A 25 23.45 24.06 8.09
C TYR A 25 23.51 22.54 7.89
N ARG A 26 23.87 21.79 8.95
CA ARG A 26 23.84 20.34 8.98
C ARG A 26 22.64 19.86 9.81
N PRO A 27 21.70 19.08 9.25
CA PRO A 27 20.55 18.59 10.00
C PRO A 27 20.98 17.58 11.07
N LYS A 28 20.21 17.53 12.15
CA LYS A 28 20.34 16.41 13.10
C LYS A 28 19.61 15.21 12.54
N VAL A 29 20.34 14.17 12.18
CA VAL A 29 19.79 12.90 11.67
C VAL A 29 19.65 11.92 12.81
N THR A 30 18.47 11.28 12.93
CA THR A 30 18.20 10.23 13.90
C THR A 30 17.43 9.09 13.27
N PHE A 31 17.73 7.85 13.66
CA PHE A 31 16.95 6.69 13.27
C PHE A 31 15.53 6.81 13.84
N HIS A 32 14.52 6.57 13.01
CA HIS A 32 13.13 6.65 13.42
C HIS A 32 12.50 5.27 13.54
N SER A 33 12.51 4.49 12.46
CA SER A 33 11.89 3.17 12.43
C SER A 33 12.48 2.30 11.32
N SER A 34 12.26 1.00 11.42
CA SER A 34 12.55 0.03 10.38
C SER A 34 11.44 -1.00 10.33
N SER A 35 10.88 -1.21 9.14
CA SER A 35 10.03 -2.36 8.83
C SER A 35 10.66 -3.11 7.65
N LEU A 36 10.23 -2.81 6.43
CA LEU A 36 10.88 -3.30 5.20
C LEU A 36 11.97 -2.34 4.70
N ASN A 37 11.87 -1.07 5.04
CA ASN A 37 12.87 -0.03 4.76
C ASN A 37 13.18 0.76 6.03
N GLU A 38 14.37 1.32 6.11
CA GLU A 38 14.77 2.19 7.22
C GLU A 38 14.29 3.62 6.96
N ILE A 39 13.75 4.24 8.00
CA ILE A 39 13.30 5.64 7.98
C ILE A 39 14.11 6.43 9.01
N TYR A 40 14.63 7.56 8.57
CA TYR A 40 15.38 8.50 9.37
C TYR A 40 14.66 9.84 9.46
N LEU A 41 14.73 10.46 10.62
CA LEU A 41 14.33 11.82 10.84
C LEU A 41 15.53 12.75 10.62
N ALA A 42 15.43 13.65 9.65
CA ALA A 42 16.38 14.74 9.44
C ALA A 42 15.73 16.05 9.93
N LYS A 43 16.20 16.56 11.07
CA LYS A 43 15.61 17.73 11.71
C LYS A 43 16.40 18.99 11.39
N LEU A 44 15.72 19.99 10.82
CA LEU A 44 16.15 21.37 10.65
C LEU A 44 15.43 22.30 11.67
N PRO A 45 15.85 23.56 11.83
CA PRO A 45 15.20 24.48 12.78
C PRO A 45 13.70 24.66 12.52
N ASP A 46 13.31 24.80 11.27
CA ASP A 46 11.95 25.18 10.87
C ASP A 46 11.16 24.01 10.27
N HIS A 47 11.80 22.90 9.93
CA HIS A 47 11.15 21.77 9.28
C HIS A 47 11.82 20.42 9.64
N SER A 48 11.03 19.36 9.54
CA SER A 48 11.52 18.00 9.77
C SER A 48 11.19 17.11 8.58
N PHE A 49 12.17 16.38 8.08
CA PHE A 49 12.03 15.49 6.93
C PHE A 49 12.11 14.04 7.37
N GLY A 50 11.22 13.21 6.82
CA GLY A 50 11.36 11.77 6.81
C GLY A 50 12.22 11.36 5.60
N VAL A 51 13.31 10.65 5.86
CA VAL A 51 14.19 10.14 4.81
C VAL A 51 14.12 8.62 4.83
N LYS A 52 13.52 8.06 3.80
CA LYS A 52 13.39 6.61 3.61
C LYS A 52 14.55 6.11 2.77
N VAL A 53 15.30 5.14 3.30
CA VAL A 53 16.39 4.46 2.60
C VAL A 53 15.82 3.28 1.81
N ILE A 54 15.98 3.31 0.51
CA ILE A 54 15.36 2.35 -0.43
C ILE A 54 16.45 1.60 -1.18
N SER A 55 16.24 0.29 -1.40
CA SER A 55 17.25 -0.60 -1.95
C SER A 55 17.61 -0.33 -3.42
N ASN A 56 16.68 0.26 -4.20
CA ASN A 56 16.91 0.50 -5.61
C ASN A 56 16.12 1.69 -6.16
N LYS A 57 16.57 2.20 -7.30
CA LYS A 57 15.99 3.34 -8.00
C LYS A 57 14.51 3.18 -8.32
N GLU A 58 14.15 2.02 -8.86
CA GLU A 58 12.79 1.80 -9.35
C GLU A 58 11.76 1.83 -8.20
N MET A 59 12.10 1.25 -7.03
CA MET A 59 11.25 1.37 -5.84
C MET A 59 11.10 2.82 -5.40
N ALA A 60 12.21 3.57 -5.31
CA ALA A 60 12.16 4.97 -4.89
C ALA A 60 11.29 5.83 -5.82
N GLU A 61 11.49 5.68 -7.13
CA GLU A 61 10.75 6.45 -8.14
C GLU A 61 9.26 6.07 -8.20
N THR A 62 8.92 4.79 -8.05
CA THR A 62 7.52 4.35 -8.08
C THR A 62 6.76 4.74 -6.81
N GLU A 63 7.40 4.73 -5.66
CA GLU A 63 6.81 5.21 -4.42
C GLU A 63 6.59 6.73 -4.47
N LYS A 64 7.60 7.50 -4.90
CA LYS A 64 7.47 8.94 -5.16
C LYS A 64 6.30 9.25 -6.08
N GLU A 65 6.22 8.58 -7.24
CA GLU A 65 5.14 8.76 -8.19
C GLU A 65 3.77 8.47 -7.58
N SER A 66 3.67 7.43 -6.76
CA SER A 66 2.43 7.05 -6.07
C SER A 66 2.00 8.11 -5.06
N LEU A 67 2.93 8.60 -4.23
CA LEU A 67 2.65 9.70 -3.28
C LEU A 67 2.21 10.98 -4.02
N GLU A 68 2.92 11.39 -5.07
CA GLU A 68 2.55 12.56 -5.87
C GLU A 68 1.17 12.41 -6.53
N GLN A 69 0.83 11.22 -7.00
CA GLN A 69 -0.48 10.96 -7.59
C GLN A 69 -1.61 11.09 -6.56
N LEU A 70 -1.41 10.55 -5.36
CA LEU A 70 -2.36 10.69 -4.26
C LEU A 70 -2.50 12.14 -3.80
N TYR A 71 -1.37 12.85 -3.67
CA TYR A 71 -1.36 14.27 -3.31
C TYR A 71 -2.15 15.14 -4.31
N ARG A 72 -1.94 14.93 -5.62
CA ARG A 72 -2.63 15.68 -6.70
C ARG A 72 -4.15 15.55 -6.67
N ILE A 73 -4.69 14.44 -6.19
CA ILE A 73 -6.14 14.22 -6.06
C ILE A 73 -6.68 14.64 -4.69
N GLY A 74 -5.85 15.24 -3.84
CA GLY A 74 -6.24 15.77 -2.53
C GLY A 74 -6.27 14.74 -1.40
N VAL A 75 -5.75 13.52 -1.62
CA VAL A 75 -5.53 12.53 -0.56
C VAL A 75 -4.34 12.98 0.28
N ARG A 76 -4.50 12.92 1.60
CA ARG A 76 -3.39 13.27 2.49
C ARG A 76 -2.32 12.21 2.50
N VAL A 77 -1.16 12.59 2.06
CA VAL A 77 0.11 11.86 2.10
C VAL A 77 1.19 12.83 2.58
N PRO A 78 2.33 12.36 3.08
CA PRO A 78 3.50 13.24 3.27
C PRO A 78 3.87 13.90 1.95
N GLU A 79 4.13 15.21 1.95
CA GLU A 79 4.65 15.88 0.75
C GLU A 79 6.02 15.30 0.40
N CYS A 80 6.21 14.95 -0.88
CA CYS A 80 7.42 14.33 -1.36
C CYS A 80 8.32 15.36 -2.05
N TYR A 81 9.52 15.56 -1.54
CA TYR A 81 10.50 16.53 -2.06
C TYR A 81 11.35 15.94 -3.19
N GLY A 82 11.49 14.62 -3.23
CA GLY A 82 12.21 13.97 -4.33
C GLY A 82 12.86 12.65 -3.94
N THR A 83 13.46 12.04 -4.96
CA THR A 83 14.34 10.89 -4.81
C THR A 83 15.74 11.26 -5.26
N VAL A 84 16.75 10.78 -4.57
CA VAL A 84 18.15 11.08 -4.88
C VAL A 84 19.05 9.91 -4.56
N GLN A 85 20.09 9.71 -5.38
CA GLN A 85 21.14 8.75 -5.09
C GLN A 85 22.32 9.45 -4.43
N THR A 86 22.78 8.88 -3.31
CA THR A 86 23.99 9.28 -2.59
C THR A 86 24.78 8.04 -2.23
N GLY A 87 26.01 7.95 -2.77
CA GLY A 87 26.78 6.71 -2.64
C GLY A 87 26.01 5.49 -3.15
N ASN A 88 25.85 4.52 -2.30
CA ASN A 88 25.12 3.27 -2.58
C ASN A 88 23.64 3.31 -2.19
N PHE A 89 23.13 4.44 -1.68
CA PHE A 89 21.78 4.57 -1.17
C PHE A 89 20.87 5.31 -2.14
N TRP A 90 19.63 4.85 -2.24
CA TRP A 90 18.53 5.61 -2.81
C TRP A 90 17.70 6.16 -1.66
N LEU A 91 17.52 7.48 -1.64
CA LEU A 91 16.77 8.19 -0.62
C LEU A 91 15.48 8.73 -1.21
N LEU A 92 14.37 8.51 -0.54
CA LEU A 92 13.11 9.23 -0.77
C LEU A 92 12.92 10.21 0.39
N VAL A 93 12.86 11.49 0.05
CA VAL A 93 12.73 12.58 1.03
C VAL A 93 11.30 13.11 1.00
N MET A 94 10.66 13.14 2.16
CA MET A 94 9.28 13.56 2.34
C MET A 94 9.09 14.27 3.68
N ASP A 95 7.91 14.86 3.90
CA ASP A 95 7.55 15.38 5.21
C ASP A 95 7.68 14.32 6.31
N TYR A 96 8.21 14.73 7.44
CA TYR A 96 8.12 13.91 8.64
C TYR A 96 6.79 14.20 9.35
N ILE A 97 5.94 13.20 9.42
CA ILE A 97 4.66 13.30 10.12
C ILE A 97 4.87 12.97 11.60
N GLU A 98 4.82 13.99 12.42
CA GLU A 98 4.91 13.82 13.86
C GLU A 98 3.65 13.14 14.39
N SER A 99 3.81 11.92 14.95
CA SER A 99 2.71 11.10 15.40
C SER A 99 1.93 11.74 16.56
N GLY A 100 0.61 11.63 16.51
CA GLY A 100 -0.32 12.07 17.51
C GLY A 100 -1.48 11.10 17.68
N SER A 101 -2.33 11.36 18.67
CA SER A 101 -3.57 10.65 18.87
C SER A 101 -4.70 11.68 18.96
N VAL A 102 -5.41 11.87 17.86
CA VAL A 102 -6.43 12.92 17.76
C VAL A 102 -7.74 12.30 17.23
N PRO A 103 -8.89 12.53 17.87
CA PRO A 103 -10.17 11.93 17.48
C PRO A 103 -10.60 12.24 16.04
N THR A 104 -10.24 13.41 15.51
CA THR A 104 -10.62 13.84 14.15
C THR A 104 -9.89 13.08 13.03
N ALA A 105 -8.81 12.38 13.33
CA ALA A 105 -8.04 11.63 12.34
C ALA A 105 -8.87 10.55 11.62
N ARG A 106 -9.82 9.94 12.33
CA ARG A 106 -10.73 8.92 11.74
C ARG A 106 -11.61 9.50 10.64
N GLU A 107 -12.19 10.67 10.86
CA GLU A 107 -13.04 11.34 9.86
C GLU A 107 -12.22 11.83 8.67
N ASP A 108 -11.00 12.27 8.92
CA ASP A 108 -10.07 12.67 7.88
C ASP A 108 -9.64 11.48 7.01
N LEU A 109 -9.42 10.29 7.61
CA LEU A 109 -9.21 9.04 6.88
C LEU A 109 -10.39 8.72 5.97
N ILE A 110 -11.63 8.76 6.49
CA ILE A 110 -12.85 8.51 5.70
C ILE A 110 -12.92 9.46 4.51
N ARG A 111 -12.59 10.74 4.71
CA ARG A 111 -12.56 11.75 3.64
C ARG A 111 -11.51 11.40 2.58
N SER A 112 -10.30 11.05 2.99
CA SER A 112 -9.20 10.65 2.10
C SER A 112 -9.57 9.43 1.26
N LEU A 113 -10.16 8.40 1.85
CA LEU A 113 -10.61 7.20 1.13
C LEU A 113 -11.73 7.51 0.14
N LYS A 114 -12.68 8.37 0.49
CA LYS A 114 -13.73 8.82 -0.43
C LYS A 114 -13.16 9.58 -1.63
N LEU A 115 -12.16 10.43 -1.43
CA LEU A 115 -11.46 11.12 -2.51
C LEU A 115 -10.72 10.13 -3.42
N LEU A 116 -9.99 9.21 -2.82
CA LEU A 116 -9.23 8.18 -3.52
C LEU A 116 -10.13 7.37 -4.45
N TYR A 117 -11.20 6.80 -3.92
CA TYR A 117 -12.09 5.89 -4.66
C TYR A 117 -13.07 6.61 -5.62
N ARG A 118 -13.11 7.95 -5.61
CA ARG A 118 -13.83 8.72 -6.66
C ARG A 118 -13.04 8.82 -7.95
N LYS A 119 -11.71 8.61 -7.91
CA LYS A 119 -10.88 8.62 -9.11
C LYS A 119 -11.06 7.32 -9.87
N ASP A 120 -11.69 7.40 -11.05
CA ASP A 120 -11.99 6.27 -11.93
C ASP A 120 -11.04 6.17 -13.13
N SER A 121 -11.17 5.07 -13.85
CA SER A 121 -10.47 4.76 -15.10
C SER A 121 -11.35 3.86 -15.97
N ASN A 122 -11.08 3.86 -17.28
CA ASN A 122 -11.70 2.91 -18.22
C ASN A 122 -10.95 1.56 -18.27
N SER A 123 -9.86 1.42 -17.54
CA SER A 123 -9.03 0.22 -17.55
C SER A 123 -8.50 -0.13 -16.16
N TRP A 124 -8.34 -1.41 -15.91
CA TRP A 124 -7.77 -1.96 -14.68
C TRP A 124 -6.25 -1.99 -14.75
N GLY A 125 -5.57 -1.83 -13.61
CA GLY A 125 -4.12 -1.90 -13.51
C GLY A 125 -3.45 -0.54 -13.35
N TRP A 126 -2.21 -0.43 -13.79
CA TRP A 126 -1.43 0.81 -13.73
C TRP A 126 -0.48 0.90 -14.92
N LYS A 127 0.02 2.09 -15.22
CA LYS A 127 0.87 2.36 -16.39
C LYS A 127 2.26 1.73 -16.33
N ARG A 128 2.74 1.35 -15.15
CA ARG A 128 4.06 0.72 -14.93
C ARG A 128 4.03 -0.18 -13.70
N ASN A 129 4.99 -1.11 -13.63
CA ASN A 129 5.20 -1.91 -12.43
C ASN A 129 5.52 -1.01 -11.22
N ASN A 130 5.15 -1.47 -10.04
CA ASN A 130 5.51 -0.88 -8.76
C ASN A 130 5.83 -2.01 -7.76
N PHE A 131 5.71 -1.75 -6.47
CA PHE A 131 6.07 -2.72 -5.45
C PHE A 131 4.97 -2.83 -4.39
N ILE A 132 4.85 -4.02 -3.80
CA ILE A 132 4.09 -4.25 -2.57
C ILE A 132 5.07 -4.82 -1.55
N GLY A 133 5.38 -4.05 -0.50
CA GLY A 133 6.55 -4.30 0.31
C GLY A 133 7.82 -4.33 -0.55
N THR A 134 8.59 -5.42 -0.49
CA THR A 134 9.79 -5.61 -1.33
C THR A 134 9.52 -6.43 -2.60
N LEU A 135 8.28 -6.89 -2.81
CA LEU A 135 7.92 -7.69 -3.99
C LEU A 135 7.55 -6.78 -5.17
N SER A 136 8.12 -7.06 -6.33
CA SER A 136 7.71 -6.41 -7.57
C SER A 136 6.25 -6.75 -7.87
N GLN A 137 5.43 -5.73 -8.09
CA GLN A 137 4.03 -5.84 -8.46
C GLN A 137 3.85 -5.49 -9.93
N LYS A 138 3.55 -6.51 -10.72
CA LYS A 138 3.35 -6.35 -12.16
C LYS A 138 2.10 -5.51 -12.43
N ASN A 139 2.22 -4.58 -13.34
CA ASN A 139 1.12 -3.77 -13.83
C ASN A 139 1.21 -3.59 -15.34
N GLN A 140 0.04 -3.57 -15.93
CA GLN A 140 -0.26 -3.12 -17.28
C GLN A 140 -1.75 -2.77 -17.33
N TRP A 141 -2.23 -2.25 -18.43
CA TRP A 141 -3.64 -1.94 -18.60
C TRP A 141 -4.43 -3.15 -19.08
N TYR A 142 -5.58 -3.42 -18.45
CA TYR A 142 -6.49 -4.52 -18.77
C TYR A 142 -7.90 -3.98 -18.99
N SER A 143 -8.64 -4.62 -19.89
CA SER A 143 -10.05 -4.32 -20.15
C SER A 143 -11.02 -4.99 -19.19
N SER A 144 -10.59 -6.00 -18.43
CA SER A 144 -11.42 -6.70 -17.44
C SER A 144 -10.72 -6.86 -16.11
N PHE A 145 -11.51 -6.80 -15.02
CA PHE A 145 -11.06 -7.08 -13.66
C PHE A 145 -10.44 -8.47 -13.53
N GLU A 146 -11.12 -9.47 -14.08
CA GLU A 146 -10.73 -10.87 -13.98
C GLU A 146 -9.32 -11.11 -14.51
N LYS A 147 -8.99 -10.60 -15.72
CA LYS A 147 -7.63 -10.70 -16.28
C LYS A 147 -6.63 -9.96 -15.42
N PHE A 148 -6.93 -8.72 -15.05
CA PHE A 148 -6.04 -7.91 -14.21
C PHE A 148 -5.72 -8.62 -12.90
N PHE A 149 -6.76 -9.00 -12.14
CA PHE A 149 -6.56 -9.52 -10.79
C PHE A 149 -5.93 -10.91 -10.79
N TRP A 150 -6.27 -11.74 -11.79
CA TRP A 150 -5.62 -13.03 -11.95
C TRP A 150 -4.17 -12.90 -12.39
N GLU A 151 -3.89 -12.21 -13.50
CA GLU A 151 -2.57 -12.18 -14.13
C GLU A 151 -1.56 -11.29 -13.41
N SER A 152 -2.01 -10.21 -12.76
CA SER A 152 -1.13 -9.23 -12.11
C SER A 152 -1.14 -9.28 -10.59
N ARG A 153 -2.01 -10.08 -9.98
CA ARG A 153 -2.13 -10.20 -8.52
C ARG A 153 -2.01 -11.65 -8.06
N LEU A 154 -3.06 -12.44 -8.20
CA LEU A 154 -3.13 -13.78 -7.59
C LEU A 154 -2.12 -14.76 -8.18
N SER A 155 -2.07 -14.95 -9.51
CA SER A 155 -1.21 -15.96 -10.13
C SER A 155 0.27 -15.72 -9.85
N ILE A 156 0.71 -14.46 -9.80
CA ILE A 156 2.11 -14.13 -9.49
C ILE A 156 2.46 -14.57 -8.08
N GLN A 157 1.61 -14.24 -7.12
CA GLN A 157 1.85 -14.60 -5.72
C GLN A 157 1.76 -16.11 -5.48
N LEU A 158 0.83 -16.79 -6.15
CA LEU A 158 0.71 -18.24 -6.10
C LEU A 158 1.96 -18.93 -6.68
N ASN A 159 2.41 -18.53 -7.87
CA ASN A 159 3.59 -19.10 -8.51
C ASN A 159 4.85 -18.89 -7.66
N LEU A 160 5.01 -17.71 -7.06
CA LEU A 160 6.12 -17.41 -6.16
C LEU A 160 6.06 -18.28 -4.90
N ALA A 161 4.90 -18.40 -4.26
CA ALA A 161 4.73 -19.23 -3.07
C ALA A 161 4.92 -20.73 -3.36
N LEU A 162 4.47 -21.23 -4.52
CA LEU A 162 4.73 -22.60 -4.99
C LEU A 162 6.22 -22.84 -5.22
N SER A 163 6.91 -21.95 -5.93
CA SER A 163 8.35 -22.08 -6.21
C SER A 163 9.19 -22.12 -4.93
N ARG A 164 8.75 -21.41 -3.90
CA ARG A 164 9.35 -21.37 -2.56
C ARG A 164 8.87 -22.50 -1.65
N LYS A 165 7.96 -23.35 -2.12
CA LYS A 165 7.35 -24.45 -1.34
C LYS A 165 6.64 -23.97 -0.05
N LEU A 166 6.07 -22.76 -0.08
CA LEU A 166 5.33 -22.17 1.04
C LEU A 166 3.86 -22.58 1.05
N ILE A 167 3.32 -22.98 -0.11
CA ILE A 167 1.96 -23.53 -0.29
C ILE A 167 2.02 -24.80 -1.11
N THR A 168 0.94 -25.58 -1.08
CA THR A 168 0.80 -26.78 -1.91
C THR A 168 0.12 -26.47 -3.26
N THR A 169 0.26 -27.37 -4.24
CA THR A 169 -0.50 -27.30 -5.50
C THR A 169 -2.00 -27.26 -5.24
N LYS A 170 -2.48 -28.04 -4.27
CA LYS A 170 -3.89 -28.05 -3.87
C LYS A 170 -4.37 -26.68 -3.33
N ASP A 171 -3.55 -26.00 -2.51
CA ASP A 171 -3.88 -24.65 -2.04
C ASP A 171 -4.03 -23.70 -3.24
N ALA A 172 -3.14 -23.77 -4.23
CA ALA A 172 -3.18 -22.91 -5.41
C ALA A 172 -4.39 -23.21 -6.32
N GLU A 173 -4.73 -24.47 -6.52
CA GLU A 173 -5.92 -24.90 -7.27
C GLU A 173 -7.19 -24.37 -6.56
N ASN A 174 -7.29 -24.54 -5.25
CA ASN A 174 -8.41 -24.05 -4.47
C ASN A 174 -8.58 -22.52 -4.57
N VAL A 175 -7.48 -21.74 -4.51
CA VAL A 175 -7.53 -20.28 -4.73
C VAL A 175 -8.07 -19.97 -6.13
N LYS A 176 -7.62 -20.67 -7.15
CA LYS A 176 -8.10 -20.46 -8.53
C LYS A 176 -9.59 -20.74 -8.67
N GLU A 177 -10.08 -21.84 -8.09
CA GLU A 177 -11.49 -22.20 -8.14
C GLU A 177 -12.37 -21.17 -7.39
N VAL A 178 -11.91 -20.72 -6.20
CA VAL A 178 -12.60 -19.64 -5.46
C VAL A 178 -12.64 -18.37 -6.29
N PHE A 179 -11.51 -17.98 -6.92
CA PHE A 179 -11.43 -16.80 -7.76
C PHE A 179 -12.43 -16.85 -8.92
N GLN A 180 -12.46 -17.95 -9.68
CA GLN A 180 -13.35 -18.11 -10.83
C GLN A 180 -14.83 -18.02 -10.43
N LYS A 181 -15.21 -18.80 -9.41
CA LYS A 181 -16.59 -18.80 -8.90
C LYS A 181 -17.02 -17.42 -8.39
N PHE A 182 -16.15 -16.76 -7.63
CA PHE A 182 -16.46 -15.47 -7.00
C PHE A 182 -16.61 -14.35 -8.06
N THR A 183 -15.71 -14.28 -9.05
CA THR A 183 -15.78 -13.26 -10.10
C THR A 183 -17.02 -13.38 -10.96
N GLU A 184 -17.50 -14.61 -11.19
CA GLU A 184 -18.74 -14.89 -11.89
C GLU A 184 -19.97 -14.49 -11.05
N GLU A 185 -20.02 -14.95 -9.80
CA GLU A 185 -21.13 -14.73 -8.88
C GLU A 185 -21.37 -13.23 -8.60
N TRP A 186 -20.31 -12.46 -8.39
CA TRP A 186 -20.41 -11.05 -8.04
C TRP A 186 -20.26 -10.11 -9.24
N SER A 187 -20.20 -10.63 -10.46
CA SER A 187 -20.14 -9.84 -11.71
C SER A 187 -19.07 -8.72 -11.67
N LEU A 188 -17.92 -8.98 -11.09
CA LEU A 188 -16.87 -7.97 -10.84
C LEU A 188 -16.35 -7.31 -12.13
N ASN A 189 -16.47 -7.96 -13.27
CA ASN A 189 -16.13 -7.39 -14.57
C ASN A 189 -17.03 -6.22 -14.99
N GLN A 190 -18.20 -6.06 -14.37
CA GLN A 190 -19.13 -4.97 -14.62
C GLN A 190 -18.83 -3.73 -13.76
N SER A 191 -17.99 -3.87 -12.74
CA SER A 191 -17.56 -2.77 -11.90
C SER A 191 -16.61 -1.84 -12.65
N ASN A 192 -16.63 -0.55 -12.28
CA ASN A 192 -15.67 0.42 -12.80
C ASN A 192 -14.39 0.44 -11.96
N PRO A 193 -13.19 0.42 -12.58
CA PRO A 193 -11.93 0.53 -11.84
C PRO A 193 -11.85 1.85 -11.08
N ARG A 194 -11.40 1.79 -9.84
CA ARG A 194 -11.13 2.95 -8.99
C ARG A 194 -9.68 2.97 -8.58
N LEU A 195 -9.12 4.16 -8.40
CA LEU A 195 -7.78 4.26 -7.84
C LEU A 195 -7.80 3.78 -6.40
N ILE A 196 -6.91 2.84 -6.07
CA ILE A 196 -6.74 2.31 -4.72
C ILE A 196 -5.35 2.60 -4.19
N HIS A 197 -5.18 2.54 -2.87
CA HIS A 197 -3.87 2.62 -2.22
C HIS A 197 -3.03 1.37 -2.51
N GLY A 198 -3.65 0.20 -2.54
CA GLY A 198 -3.06 -1.08 -2.92
C GLY A 198 -2.31 -1.81 -1.80
N ASP A 199 -1.93 -1.10 -0.72
CA ASP A 199 -1.31 -1.65 0.48
C ASP A 199 -1.89 -0.98 1.74
N LEU A 200 -3.23 -0.93 1.85
CA LEU A 200 -3.92 -0.20 2.91
C LEU A 200 -4.14 -1.08 4.15
N TRP A 201 -3.27 -0.94 5.13
CA TRP A 201 -3.42 -1.53 6.45
C TRP A 201 -3.09 -0.49 7.54
N SER A 202 -3.36 -0.79 8.80
CA SER A 202 -3.24 0.19 9.89
C SER A 202 -1.83 0.79 10.04
N GLY A 203 -0.78 0.04 9.69
CA GLY A 203 0.60 0.52 9.73
C GLY A 203 0.95 1.54 8.63
N ASN A 204 0.16 1.58 7.56
CA ASN A 204 0.32 2.56 6.48
C ASN A 204 -0.62 3.77 6.62
N ILE A 205 -1.17 3.98 7.83
CA ILE A 205 -2.00 5.12 8.19
C ILE A 205 -1.36 5.82 9.39
N LEU A 206 -0.76 6.99 9.16
CA LEU A 206 -0.18 7.79 10.23
C LEU A 206 -1.21 8.81 10.73
N THR A 207 -1.36 8.91 12.04
CA THR A 207 -2.11 10.00 12.67
C THR A 207 -1.13 11.09 13.07
N GLY A 208 -1.25 12.27 12.45
CA GLY A 208 -0.45 13.44 12.77
C GLY A 208 -0.95 14.18 14.02
N LYS A 209 -0.06 14.86 14.73
CA LYS A 209 -0.42 15.76 15.85
C LYS A 209 -1.40 16.85 15.44
N ASN A 210 -1.45 17.21 14.17
CA ASN A 210 -2.40 18.18 13.61
C ASN A 210 -3.82 17.61 13.41
N GLY A 211 -4.09 16.38 13.82
CA GLY A 211 -5.41 15.76 13.72
C GLY A 211 -5.75 15.18 12.36
N HIS A 212 -4.79 15.06 11.46
CA HIS A 212 -4.98 14.49 10.13
C HIS A 212 -4.45 13.06 10.05
N SER A 213 -5.06 12.28 9.15
CA SER A 213 -4.57 10.96 8.76
C SER A 213 -3.80 11.06 7.46
N TYR A 214 -2.60 10.51 7.44
CA TYR A 214 -1.73 10.46 6.26
C TYR A 214 -1.57 9.02 5.80
N LEU A 215 -1.77 8.78 4.51
CA LEU A 215 -1.50 7.48 3.89
C LEU A 215 -0.04 7.44 3.43
N ILE A 216 0.66 6.36 3.74
CA ILE A 216 2.07 6.15 3.39
C ILE A 216 2.27 4.81 2.69
N ASP A 217 3.42 4.63 2.04
CA ASP A 217 3.81 3.38 1.37
C ASP A 217 2.78 2.86 0.32
N PRO A 218 2.28 3.72 -0.57
CA PRO A 218 1.25 3.34 -1.51
C PRO A 218 1.78 2.43 -2.64
N SER A 219 0.98 1.41 -2.98
CA SER A 219 1.17 0.50 -4.11
C SER A 219 0.04 0.65 -5.13
N ILE A 220 -0.14 1.88 -5.63
CA ILE A 220 -1.36 2.28 -6.36
C ILE A 220 -1.62 1.49 -7.63
N SER A 221 -2.90 1.27 -7.88
CA SER A 221 -3.43 0.80 -9.17
C SER A 221 -4.91 1.13 -9.28
N PHE A 222 -5.45 1.10 -10.49
CA PHE A 222 -6.88 1.07 -10.68
C PHE A 222 -7.39 -0.35 -10.48
N SER A 223 -8.13 -0.55 -9.40
CA SER A 223 -8.67 -1.83 -8.95
C SER A 223 -10.05 -1.64 -8.30
N HIS A 224 -10.49 -2.62 -7.51
CA HIS A 224 -11.74 -2.53 -6.77
C HIS A 224 -11.48 -1.99 -5.35
N PRO A 225 -12.19 -0.96 -4.87
CA PRO A 225 -11.98 -0.36 -3.54
C PRO A 225 -12.08 -1.32 -2.36
N GLU A 226 -12.87 -2.38 -2.50
CA GLU A 226 -12.99 -3.41 -1.47
C GLU A 226 -11.68 -4.11 -1.17
N GLN A 227 -10.72 -4.13 -2.11
CA GLN A 227 -9.38 -4.67 -1.88
C GLN A 227 -8.66 -3.93 -0.74
N ASP A 228 -8.67 -2.60 -0.75
CA ASP A 228 -8.09 -1.79 0.30
C ASP A 228 -8.80 -1.97 1.64
N LEU A 229 -10.14 -1.91 1.65
CA LEU A 229 -10.91 -2.01 2.88
C LEU A 229 -10.86 -3.40 3.51
N ALA A 230 -10.79 -4.45 2.71
CA ALA A 230 -10.62 -5.81 3.19
C ALA A 230 -9.21 -6.04 3.78
N MET A 231 -8.18 -5.43 3.20
CA MET A 231 -6.84 -5.45 3.76
C MET A 231 -6.77 -4.68 5.08
N LEU A 232 -7.39 -3.50 5.14
CA LEU A 232 -7.51 -2.74 6.39
C LEU A 232 -8.23 -3.52 7.48
N ASN A 233 -9.29 -4.26 7.12
CA ASN A 233 -10.01 -5.13 8.05
C ASN A 233 -9.13 -6.29 8.55
N LEU A 234 -8.26 -6.86 7.71
CA LEU A 234 -7.42 -8.02 8.03
C LEU A 234 -6.42 -7.74 9.16
N PHE A 235 -5.79 -6.57 9.16
CA PHE A 235 -4.70 -6.22 10.08
C PHE A 235 -5.11 -5.21 11.17
N GLY A 236 -6.40 -5.13 11.44
CA GLY A 236 -6.96 -4.19 12.40
C GLY A 236 -7.30 -2.84 11.76
N SER A 237 -8.46 -2.34 12.06
CA SER A 237 -8.99 -1.10 11.49
C SER A 237 -9.56 -0.20 12.56
N SER A 238 -9.34 1.10 12.41
CA SER A 238 -10.09 2.13 13.13
C SER A 238 -11.50 2.33 12.58
N LEU A 239 -11.79 1.84 11.35
CA LEU A 239 -13.10 1.91 10.73
C LEU A 239 -13.89 0.63 11.01
N ASN A 240 -15.17 0.79 11.35
CA ASN A 240 -16.09 -0.33 11.45
C ASN A 240 -16.69 -0.69 10.08
N LEU A 241 -17.39 -1.82 10.01
CA LEU A 241 -17.97 -2.34 8.78
C LEU A 241 -18.97 -1.36 8.14
N GLU A 242 -19.81 -0.72 8.92
CA GLU A 242 -20.83 0.24 8.44
C GLU A 242 -20.17 1.47 7.79
N GLU A 243 -19.07 1.94 8.32
CA GLU A 243 -18.31 3.04 7.73
C GLU A 243 -17.64 2.64 6.43
N MET A 244 -17.08 1.42 6.36
CA MET A 244 -16.52 0.88 5.12
C MET A 244 -17.59 0.76 4.03
N GLN A 245 -18.78 0.26 4.38
CA GLN A 245 -19.92 0.19 3.46
C GLN A 245 -20.38 1.58 2.98
N ARG A 246 -20.40 2.58 3.87
CA ARG A 246 -20.71 3.98 3.50
C ARG A 246 -19.65 4.59 2.56
N ILE A 247 -18.38 4.25 2.74
CA ILE A 247 -17.31 4.68 1.83
C ILE A 247 -17.51 4.05 0.45
N LEU A 248 -17.80 2.75 0.38
CA LEU A 248 -18.06 2.03 -0.87
C LEU A 248 -19.28 2.59 -1.60
N SER A 249 -20.39 2.78 -0.89
CA SER A 249 -21.61 3.40 -1.45
C SER A 249 -21.34 4.78 -2.05
N HIS A 250 -20.58 5.61 -1.32
CA HIS A 250 -20.20 6.94 -1.81
C HIS A 250 -19.32 6.90 -3.07
N SER A 251 -18.59 5.82 -3.26
CA SER A 251 -17.71 5.58 -4.41
C SER A 251 -18.42 4.93 -5.59
N GLY A 252 -19.74 4.71 -5.49
CA GLY A 252 -20.56 4.09 -6.53
C GLY A 252 -20.31 2.58 -6.68
N ILE A 253 -19.86 1.92 -5.62
CA ILE A 253 -19.76 0.45 -5.60
C ILE A 253 -21.14 -0.13 -5.31
N GLU A 254 -21.56 -1.07 -6.16
CA GLU A 254 -22.85 -1.72 -6.06
C GLU A 254 -22.91 -2.70 -4.87
N ASN A 255 -24.09 -2.80 -4.25
CA ASN A 255 -24.38 -3.72 -3.15
C ASN A 255 -23.34 -3.66 -2.02
N PRO A 256 -23.02 -2.48 -1.47
CA PRO A 256 -22.00 -2.33 -0.42
C PRO A 256 -22.39 -3.06 0.86
N GLU A 257 -23.67 -3.36 1.09
CA GLU A 257 -24.17 -4.15 2.22
C GLU A 257 -23.64 -5.59 2.22
N HIS A 258 -23.32 -6.15 1.07
CA HIS A 258 -22.72 -7.47 0.91
C HIS A 258 -21.18 -7.45 1.03
N PHE A 259 -20.56 -6.32 1.30
CA PHE A 259 -19.10 -6.24 1.46
C PHE A 259 -18.57 -7.25 2.48
N LYS A 260 -19.30 -7.46 3.58
CA LYS A 260 -18.94 -8.44 4.62
C LYS A 260 -18.71 -9.84 4.04
N ASP A 261 -19.56 -10.26 3.10
CA ASP A 261 -19.51 -11.59 2.50
C ASP A 261 -18.34 -11.71 1.49
N ARG A 262 -17.88 -10.57 0.95
CA ARG A 262 -16.78 -10.48 0.00
C ARG A 262 -15.40 -10.27 0.64
N ILE A 263 -15.32 -9.84 1.89
CA ILE A 263 -14.05 -9.61 2.61
C ILE A 263 -13.07 -10.79 2.48
N PRO A 264 -13.48 -12.07 2.74
CA PRO A 264 -12.53 -13.18 2.67
C PRO A 264 -11.88 -13.35 1.30
N PHE A 265 -12.60 -13.12 0.21
CA PHE A 265 -12.05 -13.16 -1.13
C PHE A 265 -10.93 -12.13 -1.33
N TRP A 266 -11.18 -10.88 -0.98
CA TRP A 266 -10.20 -9.80 -1.13
C TRP A 266 -8.96 -10.01 -0.27
N GLN A 267 -9.11 -10.67 0.87
CA GLN A 267 -8.00 -10.97 1.78
C GLN A 267 -7.06 -12.05 1.26
N MET A 268 -7.44 -12.86 0.26
CA MET A 268 -6.54 -13.86 -0.32
C MET A 268 -5.25 -13.24 -0.88
N TYR A 269 -5.36 -12.11 -1.58
CA TYR A 269 -4.19 -11.45 -2.17
C TYR A 269 -3.19 -10.95 -1.11
N PRO A 270 -3.56 -10.10 -0.15
CA PRO A 270 -2.61 -9.64 0.87
C PRO A 270 -2.06 -10.79 1.74
N ILE A 271 -2.83 -11.85 2.00
CA ILE A 271 -2.32 -13.02 2.71
C ILE A 271 -1.26 -13.75 1.89
N LEU A 272 -1.45 -13.92 0.59
CA LEU A 272 -0.43 -14.51 -0.30
C LEU A 272 0.84 -13.64 -0.38
N VAL A 273 0.70 -12.32 -0.40
CA VAL A 273 1.83 -11.38 -0.29
C VAL A 273 2.58 -11.61 1.03
N HIS A 274 1.87 -11.71 2.15
CA HIS A 274 2.48 -11.96 3.47
C HIS A 274 3.14 -13.34 3.58
N ILE A 275 2.57 -14.37 2.97
CA ILE A 275 3.22 -15.70 2.86
C ILE A 275 4.56 -15.55 2.12
N ASN A 276 4.60 -14.79 1.04
CA ASN A 276 5.82 -14.58 0.25
C ASN A 276 6.86 -13.71 0.94
N LEU A 277 6.45 -12.73 1.74
CA LEU A 277 7.36 -11.83 2.47
C LEU A 277 7.86 -12.42 3.79
N PHE A 278 6.98 -13.08 4.54
CA PHE A 278 7.23 -13.43 5.95
C PHE A 278 7.14 -14.94 6.22
N GLY A 279 6.90 -15.76 5.20
CA GLY A 279 6.89 -17.21 5.31
C GLY A 279 5.52 -17.80 5.70
N PRO A 280 5.51 -19.10 6.07
CA PRO A 280 4.30 -19.93 6.14
C PRO A 280 3.37 -19.61 7.34
N SER A 281 3.73 -18.69 8.23
CA SER A 281 2.89 -18.30 9.38
C SER A 281 1.47 -17.84 8.97
N TYR A 282 1.33 -17.29 7.76
CA TYR A 282 0.05 -16.83 7.19
C TYR A 282 -0.74 -17.93 6.43
N LEU A 283 -0.17 -19.14 6.26
CA LEU A 283 -0.82 -20.23 5.52
C LEU A 283 -2.13 -20.69 6.18
N SER A 284 -2.18 -20.68 7.51
CA SER A 284 -3.41 -21.01 8.25
C SER A 284 -4.56 -20.08 7.92
N SER A 285 -4.27 -18.77 7.76
CA SER A 285 -5.26 -17.77 7.37
C SER A 285 -5.76 -17.98 5.95
N LEU A 286 -4.88 -18.30 4.99
CA LEU A 286 -5.28 -18.66 3.62
C LEU A 286 -6.22 -19.86 3.64
N ARG A 287 -5.85 -20.93 4.33
CA ARG A 287 -6.66 -22.14 4.43
C ARG A 287 -7.99 -21.92 5.15
N GLN A 288 -8.05 -21.00 6.10
CA GLN A 288 -9.32 -20.62 6.73
C GLN A 288 -10.28 -19.97 5.73
N ILE A 289 -9.78 -19.07 4.88
CA ILE A 289 -10.57 -18.49 3.79
C ILE A 289 -11.03 -19.58 2.81
N LEU A 290 -10.15 -20.47 2.41
CA LEU A 290 -10.51 -21.55 1.49
C LEU A 290 -11.62 -22.45 2.08
N ARG A 291 -11.56 -22.78 3.38
CA ARG A 291 -12.64 -23.52 4.07
C ARG A 291 -13.96 -22.74 4.10
N TYR A 292 -13.92 -21.42 4.26
CA TYR A 292 -15.13 -20.59 4.19
C TYR A 292 -15.84 -20.74 2.83
N TYR A 293 -15.09 -20.93 1.74
CA TYR A 293 -15.62 -21.23 0.40
C TYR A 293 -15.79 -22.74 0.13
N GLY A 294 -15.77 -23.60 1.13
CA GLY A 294 -16.00 -25.05 1.00
C GLY A 294 -14.83 -25.80 0.35
N LYS A 295 -13.61 -25.26 0.44
CA LYS A 295 -12.39 -25.89 -0.06
C LYS A 295 -11.56 -26.50 1.09
N SER A 296 -11.06 -27.70 0.90
CA SER A 296 -10.27 -28.47 1.90
C SER A 296 -8.94 -28.94 1.31
#